data_3c57242c6338db60393c8944c236cae0
#
_entry.id   3c57242c6338db60393c8944c236cae0
#
_cell.length_a   1.000
_cell.length_b   1.000
_cell.length_c   1.000
_cell.angle_alpha   90.00
_cell.angle_beta   90.00
_cell.angle_gamma   90.00
#
_symmetry.space_group_name_H-M   'P 1'
#
loop_
_entity.id
_entity.type
_entity.pdbx_description
1 polymer ?
#
loop_
_entity_poly.entity_id
_entity_poly.type
_entity_poly.pdbx_seq_one_letter_code
_entity_poly.pdbx_strand_id
1 'polypeptide(L)' 'MSREDKLELYNKAKDAYYNGVEIMSDQEFDKLEKELGFENK' A
#
# COMPACT_ATOMS: atom_id res chain seq x y z
N MET A 1 -0.64 -12.86 -6.64
CA MET A 1 -1.47 -12.37 -5.52
C MET A 1 -2.79 -11.86 -6.06
N SER A 2 -3.84 -12.13 -5.34
CA SER A 2 -5.14 -11.63 -5.74
C SER A 2 -5.25 -10.16 -5.37
N ARG A 3 -6.28 -9.51 -5.91
CA ARG A 3 -6.49 -8.10 -5.61
C ARG A 3 -6.76 -7.89 -4.11
N GLU A 4 -7.47 -8.82 -3.51
CA GLU A 4 -7.78 -8.70 -2.08
C GLU A 4 -6.51 -8.79 -1.24
N ASP A 5 -5.58 -9.64 -1.64
CA ASP A 5 -4.31 -9.74 -0.93
C ASP A 5 -3.54 -8.43 -1.01
N LYS A 6 -3.55 -7.81 -2.17
CA LYS A 6 -2.88 -6.53 -2.36
C LYS A 6 -3.55 -5.44 -1.55
N LEU A 7 -4.87 -5.48 -1.51
CA LEU A 7 -5.64 -4.49 -0.77
C LEU A 7 -5.36 -4.60 0.73
N GLU A 8 -5.27 -5.82 1.20
CA GLU A 8 -4.97 -6.05 2.61
C GLU A 8 -3.57 -5.55 2.95
N LEU A 9 -2.62 -5.82 2.07
CA LEU A 9 -1.26 -5.35 2.25
C LEU A 9 -1.22 -3.82 2.26
N TYR A 10 -1.96 -3.21 1.38
CA TYR A 10 -2.03 -1.76 1.29
C TYR A 10 -2.56 -1.18 2.61
N ASN A 11 -3.64 -1.73 3.12
CA ASN A 11 -4.23 -1.25 4.35
C ASN A 11 -3.28 -1.43 5.52
N LYS A 12 -2.58 -2.55 5.54
CA LYS A 12 -1.62 -2.83 6.60
C LYS A 12 -0.45 -1.84 6.54
N ALA A 13 0.05 -1.59 5.35
CA ALA A 13 1.16 -0.66 5.18
C ALA A 13 0.74 0.76 5.58
N LYS A 14 -0.48 1.13 5.22
CA LYS A 14 -1.00 2.45 5.53
C LYS A 14 -1.15 2.62 7.04
N ASP A 15 -1.66 1.61 7.69
CA ASP A 15 -1.85 1.64 9.15
C ASP A 15 -0.50 1.74 9.85
N ALA A 16 0.47 0.97 9.39
CA ALA A 16 1.80 1.02 9.97
C ALA A 16 2.43 2.39 9.78
N TYR A 17 2.19 2.98 8.63
CA TYR A 17 2.74 4.29 8.30
C TYR A 17 2.23 5.35 9.29
N TYR A 18 0.95 5.28 9.62
CA TYR A 18 0.35 6.21 10.57
C TYR A 18 0.91 6.01 11.97
N ASN A 19 1.35 4.82 12.27
CA ASN A 19 1.94 4.51 13.57
C ASN A 19 3.43 4.78 13.63
N GLY A 20 3.98 5.33 12.56
CA GLY A 20 5.38 5.64 12.51
C GLY A 20 6.26 4.47 12.18
N VAL A 21 5.66 3.40 11.67
CA VAL A 21 6.38 2.19 11.27
C VAL A 21 6.33 2.07 9.76
N GLU A 22 7.49 1.87 9.16
CA GLU A 22 7.58 1.78 7.71
C GLU A 22 7.88 0.33 7.33
N ILE A 23 6.88 -0.37 6.81
CA ILE A 23 7.04 -1.76 6.42
C ILE A 23 7.41 -1.91 4.95
N MET A 24 7.33 -0.83 4.19
CA MET A 24 7.77 -0.80 2.81
C MET A 24 8.14 0.63 2.45
N SER A 25 8.94 0.78 1.40
CA SER A 25 9.39 2.10 1.00
C SER A 25 8.25 2.85 0.28
N ASP A 26 8.44 4.17 0.15
CA ASP A 26 7.46 4.99 -0.53
C ASP A 26 7.24 4.52 -1.97
N GLN A 27 8.32 4.09 -2.63
CA GLN A 27 8.22 3.61 -3.99
C GLN A 27 7.38 2.34 -4.06
N GLU A 28 7.56 1.47 -3.11
CA GLU A 28 6.79 0.23 -3.06
C GLU A 28 5.33 0.53 -2.79
N PHE A 29 5.08 1.43 -1.88
CA PHE A 29 3.72 1.81 -1.53
C PHE A 29 3.02 2.44 -2.74
N ASP A 30 3.71 3.34 -3.41
CA ASP A 30 3.16 4.01 -4.58
C ASP A 30 2.84 3.01 -5.68
N LYS A 31 3.72 2.04 -5.88
CA LYS A 31 3.51 1.00 -6.87
C LYS A 31 2.26 0.19 -6.53
N LEU A 32 2.09 -0.13 -5.27
CA LEU A 32 0.92 -0.88 -4.83
C LEU A 32 -0.36 -0.10 -5.08
N GLU A 33 -0.33 1.20 -4.83
CA GLU A 33 -1.48 2.06 -5.10
C GLU A 33 -1.85 2.03 -6.57
N LYS A 34 -0.86 2.08 -7.43
CA LYS A 34 -1.11 2.05 -8.87
C LYS A 34 -1.75 0.73 -9.28
N GLU A 35 -1.25 -0.35 -8.73
CA GLU A 35 -1.77 -1.67 -9.08
C GLU A 35 -3.21 -1.84 -8.62
N LEU A 36 -3.55 -1.20 -7.52
CA LEU A 36 -4.91 -1.27 -7.00
C LEU A 36 -5.86 -0.25 -7.63
N GLY A 37 -5.30 0.66 -8.43
CA GLY A 37 -6.11 1.67 -9.08
C GLY A 37 -6.45 2.83 -8.17
N PHE A 38 -5.70 3.01 -7.10
CA PHE A 38 -5.91 4.12 -6.18
C PHE A 38 -5.15 5.37 -6.59
N GLU A 39 -4.41 5.26 -7.67
CA GLU A 39 -3.63 6.39 -8.15
C GLU A 39 -4.58 7.52 -8.53
N ASN A 40 -4.31 8.68 -7.97
CA ASN A 40 -5.16 9.83 -8.18
C ASN A 40 -4.46 10.83 -9.09
N LYS A 41 -5.18 11.31 -10.10
CA LYS A 41 -4.59 12.23 -11.06
C LYS A 41 -4.95 13.65 -10.74
#